data_9f6bf59a390d5d28fcac08ee389f01ac
#
_entry.id   9f6bf59a390d5d28fcac08ee389f01ac
#
_cell.length_a   1.000
_cell.length_b   1.000
_cell.length_c   1.000
_cell.angle_alpha   90.00
_cell.angle_beta   90.00
_cell.angle_gamma   90.00
#
_symmetry.space_group_name_H-M   'P 1'
#
loop_
_entity.id
_entity.type
_entity.pdbx_description
1 polymer ?
#
loop_
_entity_poly.entity_id
_entity_poly.type
_entity_poly.pdbx_seq_one_letter_code
_entity_poly.pdbx_strand_id
1 'polypeptide(L)'
;MNLHKIRHALFAFSLFLPAAAIAQEKPKVVTTFTIIADMARNVAGDAAEVESITKPGAEIHNYQPTPRDILKARKADLVLRNGLNLELWFEKFLANLSGVPDVTVSDGIEPMAINGGAYQGKPNPHAWMSPDNALIYVENIRKGLAGIDPAHAEIYAANAKAYSDKIRATVQPIRDELSALPENKRWLVTSEGAFSYLARDFGLKELFLWPVNADSQGTPQQVRGVIDAMREHNIQVIFSESTVSADPARQVAKETGAAYGGILYVDSLSESDGPVPTYLDLLRVTSSTIAKGLSS
;
A
#
# COMPACT_ATOMS: atom_id res chain seq x y z
N MET A 1 50.54 -40.40 -70.00
CA MET A 1 50.70 -40.79 -68.59
C MET A 1 50.19 -39.58 -67.74
N ASN A 2 48.88 -39.57 -67.43
CA ASN A 2 48.21 -38.45 -66.77
C ASN A 2 47.88 -38.77 -65.32
N LEU A 3 48.53 -38.09 -64.38
CA LEU A 3 48.22 -38.19 -62.93
C LEU A 3 47.01 -37.25 -62.63
N HIS A 4 45.89 -37.82 -62.21
CA HIS A 4 44.75 -37.09 -61.70
C HIS A 4 45.01 -36.74 -60.20
N LYS A 5 45.03 -35.42 -59.90
CA LYS A 5 45.06 -34.89 -58.53
C LYS A 5 43.63 -34.85 -57.99
N ILE A 6 43.32 -35.71 -57.03
CA ILE A 6 42.07 -35.70 -56.23
C ILE A 6 42.24 -34.64 -55.13
N ARG A 7 41.45 -33.57 -55.19
CA ARG A 7 41.32 -32.56 -54.09
C ARG A 7 40.22 -33.02 -53.11
N HIS A 8 40.62 -33.38 -51.90
CA HIS A 8 39.69 -33.63 -50.85
C HIS A 8 39.25 -32.32 -50.26
N ALA A 9 37.95 -31.95 -50.39
CA ALA A 9 37.31 -30.84 -49.66
C ALA A 9 36.85 -31.32 -48.29
N LEU A 10 37.52 -30.88 -47.23
CA LEU A 10 37.01 -31.05 -45.87
C LEU A 10 35.83 -30.08 -45.63
N PHE A 11 34.64 -30.65 -45.54
CA PHE A 11 33.45 -29.91 -45.08
C PHE A 11 33.47 -29.91 -43.55
N ALA A 12 33.80 -28.76 -42.93
CA ALA A 12 33.66 -28.55 -41.50
C ALA A 12 32.16 -28.37 -41.14
N PHE A 13 31.57 -29.40 -40.55
CA PHE A 13 30.19 -29.36 -40.05
C PHE A 13 30.24 -28.72 -38.65
N SER A 14 29.92 -27.40 -38.56
CA SER A 14 29.77 -26.69 -37.30
C SER A 14 28.48 -27.17 -36.64
N LEU A 15 28.59 -27.99 -35.59
CA LEU A 15 27.48 -28.34 -34.70
C LEU A 15 27.08 -27.10 -33.88
N PHE A 16 26.01 -26.42 -34.30
CA PHE A 16 25.28 -25.47 -33.46
C PHE A 16 24.52 -26.26 -32.39
N LEU A 17 25.08 -26.39 -31.19
CA LEU A 17 24.34 -26.83 -30.02
C LEU A 17 23.44 -25.68 -29.60
N PRO A 18 22.09 -25.86 -29.52
CA PRO A 18 21.22 -24.85 -28.92
C PRO A 18 21.63 -24.74 -27.46
N ALA A 19 22.05 -23.54 -27.03
CA ALA A 19 22.20 -23.22 -25.63
C ALA A 19 20.82 -23.38 -25.02
N ALA A 20 20.59 -24.41 -24.22
CA ALA A 20 19.40 -24.52 -23.39
C ALA A 20 19.41 -23.28 -22.46
N ALA A 21 18.51 -22.35 -22.70
CA ALA A 21 18.25 -21.25 -21.77
C ALA A 21 17.78 -21.92 -20.47
N ILE A 22 18.65 -21.99 -19.47
CA ILE A 22 18.25 -22.33 -18.11
C ILE A 22 17.28 -21.24 -17.71
N ALA A 23 15.99 -21.55 -17.57
CA ALA A 23 15.02 -20.63 -17.06
C ALA A 23 15.50 -20.21 -15.65
N GLN A 24 15.95 -18.97 -15.53
CA GLN A 24 16.37 -18.42 -14.24
C GLN A 24 15.16 -18.43 -13.32
N GLU A 25 15.29 -19.01 -12.13
CA GLU A 25 14.22 -19.00 -11.13
C GLU A 25 13.88 -17.53 -10.78
N LYS A 26 12.60 -17.19 -10.79
CA LYS A 26 12.17 -15.82 -10.51
C LYS A 26 12.46 -15.46 -9.05
N PRO A 27 12.95 -14.25 -8.77
CA PRO A 27 13.11 -13.78 -7.40
C PRO A 27 11.79 -13.84 -6.62
N LYS A 28 11.88 -14.28 -5.36
CA LYS A 28 10.74 -14.35 -4.43
C LYS A 28 10.74 -13.12 -3.52
N VAL A 29 9.72 -12.31 -3.63
CA VAL A 29 9.54 -11.10 -2.85
C VAL A 29 8.40 -11.30 -1.85
N VAL A 30 8.66 -11.03 -0.59
CA VAL A 30 7.66 -11.09 0.47
C VAL A 30 7.40 -9.70 1.01
N THR A 31 6.14 -9.34 1.16
CA THR A 31 5.71 -8.05 1.70
C THR A 31 4.96 -8.24 3.02
N THR A 32 4.97 -7.23 3.87
CA THR A 32 4.29 -7.29 5.16
C THR A 32 2.78 -7.32 5.02
N PHE A 33 2.20 -6.57 4.06
CA PHE A 33 0.76 -6.54 3.85
C PHE A 33 0.36 -6.35 2.39
N THR A 34 -0.94 -6.52 2.12
CA THR A 34 -1.50 -6.69 0.78
C THR A 34 -1.30 -5.50 -0.15
N ILE A 35 -1.30 -4.27 0.38
CA ILE A 35 -1.14 -3.04 -0.42
C ILE A 35 0.26 -2.96 -1.02
N ILE A 36 1.31 -3.20 -0.20
CA ILE A 36 2.69 -3.26 -0.72
C ILE A 36 2.83 -4.41 -1.71
N ALA A 37 2.15 -5.55 -1.46
CA ALA A 37 2.18 -6.67 -2.39
C ALA A 37 1.61 -6.32 -3.77
N ASP A 38 0.51 -5.58 -3.82
CA ASP A 38 -0.08 -5.14 -5.09
C ASP A 38 0.85 -4.14 -5.82
N MET A 39 1.38 -3.14 -5.11
CA MET A 39 2.37 -2.23 -5.68
C MET A 39 3.59 -2.98 -6.23
N ALA A 40 4.11 -3.94 -5.46
CA ALA A 40 5.27 -4.74 -5.85
C ALA A 40 4.97 -5.63 -7.07
N ARG A 41 3.79 -6.25 -7.17
CA ARG A 41 3.36 -7.01 -8.37
C ARG A 41 3.29 -6.13 -9.61
N ASN A 42 2.76 -4.90 -9.47
CA ASN A 42 2.70 -3.96 -10.58
C ASN A 42 4.08 -3.52 -11.07
N VAL A 43 5.07 -3.41 -10.17
CA VAL A 43 6.45 -3.07 -10.53
C VAL A 43 7.21 -4.30 -11.07
N ALA A 44 7.03 -5.46 -10.44
CA ALA A 44 7.69 -6.69 -10.80
C ALA A 44 7.22 -7.23 -12.18
N GLY A 45 5.93 -7.09 -12.48
CA GLY A 45 5.32 -7.79 -13.60
C GLY A 45 5.54 -9.30 -13.49
N ASP A 46 5.95 -9.93 -14.59
CA ASP A 46 6.24 -11.35 -14.62
C ASP A 46 7.68 -11.72 -14.20
N ALA A 47 8.52 -10.72 -13.88
CA ALA A 47 9.94 -10.95 -13.59
C ALA A 47 10.21 -11.44 -12.16
N ALA A 48 9.30 -11.23 -11.20
CA ALA A 48 9.43 -11.75 -9.83
C ALA A 48 8.09 -12.29 -9.31
N GLU A 49 8.18 -13.20 -8.30
CA GLU A 49 7.02 -13.70 -7.56
C GLU A 49 6.82 -12.86 -6.30
N VAL A 50 5.59 -12.34 -6.07
CA VAL A 50 5.31 -11.48 -4.93
C VAL A 50 4.19 -12.07 -4.06
N GLU A 51 4.50 -12.27 -2.78
CA GLU A 51 3.55 -12.74 -1.77
C GLU A 51 3.42 -11.77 -0.60
N SER A 52 2.22 -11.69 -0.01
CA SER A 52 1.98 -10.96 1.23
C SER A 52 2.04 -11.88 2.45
N ILE A 53 2.51 -11.36 3.59
CA ILE A 53 2.39 -12.03 4.89
C ILE A 53 0.92 -11.99 5.34
N THR A 54 0.34 -10.80 5.43
CA THR A 54 -1.07 -10.69 5.80
C THR A 54 -1.98 -11.07 4.63
N LYS A 55 -3.18 -11.53 4.97
CA LYS A 55 -4.23 -11.85 3.99
C LYS A 55 -5.11 -10.63 3.72
N PRO A 56 -5.87 -10.63 2.61
CA PRO A 56 -6.92 -9.65 2.38
C PRO A 56 -7.87 -9.53 3.57
N GLY A 57 -8.26 -8.29 3.92
CA GLY A 57 -9.13 -7.96 5.04
C GLY A 57 -8.49 -8.05 6.42
N ALA A 58 -7.22 -8.41 6.54
CA ALA A 58 -6.55 -8.52 7.84
C ALA A 58 -6.24 -7.15 8.44
N GLU A 59 -6.41 -7.04 9.76
CA GLU A 59 -5.87 -5.96 10.59
C GLU A 59 -4.33 -6.07 10.61
N ILE A 60 -3.62 -4.96 10.42
CA ILE A 60 -2.16 -4.96 10.22
C ILE A 60 -1.36 -4.41 11.41
N HIS A 61 -1.96 -3.58 12.27
CA HIS A 61 -1.25 -2.95 13.40
C HIS A 61 -0.86 -3.95 14.50
N ASN A 62 -1.77 -4.87 14.82
CA ASN A 62 -1.60 -5.90 15.86
C ASN A 62 -1.49 -7.31 15.29
N TYR A 63 -1.00 -7.44 14.04
CA TYR A 63 -0.84 -8.75 13.42
C TYR A 63 0.05 -9.68 14.23
N GLN A 64 -0.38 -10.95 14.37
CA GLN A 64 0.39 -11.99 15.06
C GLN A 64 0.98 -12.95 14.03
N PRO A 65 2.28 -12.85 13.72
CA PRO A 65 2.91 -13.72 12.71
C PRO A 65 2.86 -15.20 13.14
N THR A 66 2.52 -16.05 12.20
CA THR A 66 2.54 -17.50 12.38
C THR A 66 3.91 -18.09 12.02
N PRO A 67 4.22 -19.33 12.47
CA PRO A 67 5.43 -20.02 12.01
C PRO A 67 5.52 -20.15 10.48
N ARG A 68 4.39 -20.23 9.78
CA ARG A 68 4.34 -20.27 8.31
C ARG A 68 4.79 -18.95 7.68
N ASP A 69 4.44 -17.82 8.28
CA ASP A 69 4.86 -16.50 7.82
C ASP A 69 6.38 -16.34 7.96
N ILE A 70 6.94 -16.84 9.07
CA ILE A 70 8.40 -16.88 9.28
C ILE A 70 9.08 -17.69 8.20
N LEU A 71 8.56 -18.88 7.89
CA LEU A 71 9.13 -19.76 6.86
C LEU A 71 9.02 -19.14 5.45
N LYS A 72 7.93 -18.43 5.17
CA LYS A 72 7.73 -17.68 3.93
C LYS A 72 8.82 -16.61 3.77
N ALA A 73 8.96 -15.74 4.76
CA ALA A 73 9.94 -14.65 4.72
C ALA A 73 11.40 -15.14 4.68
N ARG A 74 11.73 -16.27 5.33
CA ARG A 74 13.08 -16.88 5.27
C ARG A 74 13.47 -17.39 3.88
N LYS A 75 12.49 -17.68 3.04
CA LYS A 75 12.70 -18.17 1.66
C LYS A 75 12.64 -17.04 0.63
N ALA A 76 12.45 -15.81 1.07
CA ALA A 76 12.42 -14.66 0.20
C ALA A 76 13.84 -14.23 -0.19
N ASP A 77 13.96 -13.71 -1.40
CA ASP A 77 15.16 -13.02 -1.89
C ASP A 77 15.12 -11.53 -1.51
N LEU A 78 13.92 -11.01 -1.20
CA LEU A 78 13.69 -9.63 -0.73
C LEU A 78 12.45 -9.57 0.15
N VAL A 79 12.53 -8.80 1.23
CA VAL A 79 11.39 -8.42 2.06
C VAL A 79 11.10 -6.92 1.87
N LEU A 80 9.83 -6.58 1.64
CA LEU A 80 9.34 -5.20 1.58
C LEU A 80 8.44 -4.91 2.77
N ARG A 81 8.78 -3.89 3.56
CA ARG A 81 8.02 -3.46 4.73
C ARG A 81 7.69 -1.97 4.68
N ASN A 82 6.61 -1.56 5.35
CA ASN A 82 6.21 -0.16 5.41
C ASN A 82 7.23 0.71 6.16
N GLY A 83 7.59 0.33 7.37
CA GLY A 83 8.27 1.21 8.30
C GLY A 83 7.30 2.14 9.05
N LEU A 84 7.78 3.32 9.49
CA LEU A 84 6.99 4.31 10.23
C LEU A 84 6.30 3.73 11.48
N ASN A 85 6.91 2.73 12.11
CA ASN A 85 6.40 2.00 13.29
C ASN A 85 5.12 1.17 13.03
N LEU A 86 4.75 0.88 11.78
CA LEU A 86 3.59 0.04 11.50
C LEU A 86 3.81 -1.38 12.02
N GLU A 87 4.89 -1.99 11.58
CA GLU A 87 5.16 -3.41 11.82
C GLU A 87 6.09 -3.63 13.03
N LEU A 88 5.74 -3.11 14.22
CA LEU A 88 6.52 -3.38 15.44
C LEU A 88 6.59 -4.89 15.77
N TRP A 89 5.59 -5.65 15.33
CA TRP A 89 5.58 -7.11 15.39
C TRP A 89 6.64 -7.74 14.46
N PHE A 90 6.94 -7.08 13.33
CA PHE A 90 7.86 -7.56 12.32
C PHE A 90 9.33 -7.33 12.71
N GLU A 91 9.65 -6.33 13.51
CA GLU A 91 11.02 -6.08 14.00
C GLU A 91 11.56 -7.27 14.81
N LYS A 92 10.73 -7.84 15.67
CA LYS A 92 11.07 -9.09 16.41
C LYS A 92 11.22 -10.29 15.49
N PHE A 93 10.54 -10.26 14.39
CA PHE A 93 10.53 -11.29 13.36
C PHE A 93 11.79 -11.18 12.47
N LEU A 94 12.17 -9.96 12.03
CA LEU A 94 13.38 -9.68 11.23
C LEU A 94 14.66 -10.14 11.94
N ALA A 95 14.73 -10.02 13.26
CA ALA A 95 15.87 -10.53 14.04
C ALA A 95 16.14 -12.03 13.82
N ASN A 96 15.13 -12.77 13.34
CA ASN A 96 15.22 -14.19 12.98
C ASN A 96 15.43 -14.46 11.47
N LEU A 97 15.49 -13.41 10.65
CA LEU A 97 15.66 -13.48 9.19
C LEU A 97 17.09 -13.11 8.75
N SER A 98 18.11 -13.55 9.50
CA SER A 98 19.51 -13.25 9.17
C SER A 98 19.82 -13.63 7.71
N GLY A 99 20.26 -12.61 6.92
CA GLY A 99 20.72 -12.81 5.54
C GLY A 99 19.68 -12.53 4.44
N VAL A 100 18.43 -12.25 4.76
CA VAL A 100 17.43 -11.81 3.75
C VAL A 100 17.47 -10.28 3.68
N PRO A 101 17.72 -9.68 2.50
CA PRO A 101 17.64 -8.23 2.32
C PRO A 101 16.23 -7.70 2.61
N ASP A 102 16.12 -6.55 3.28
CA ASP A 102 14.85 -5.86 3.46
C ASP A 102 14.90 -4.41 2.97
N VAL A 103 13.77 -3.91 2.50
CA VAL A 103 13.58 -2.52 2.07
C VAL A 103 12.39 -1.92 2.81
N THR A 104 12.61 -0.77 3.44
CA THR A 104 11.55 0.08 3.97
C THR A 104 11.02 0.92 2.82
N VAL A 105 9.80 0.62 2.36
CA VAL A 105 9.25 1.26 1.16
C VAL A 105 8.83 2.71 1.38
N SER A 106 8.67 3.15 2.64
CA SER A 106 8.39 4.55 3.00
C SER A 106 9.65 5.41 3.16
N ASP A 107 10.85 4.88 2.94
CA ASP A 107 12.08 5.68 3.07
C ASP A 107 12.05 6.91 2.15
N GLY A 108 12.40 8.07 2.70
CA GLY A 108 12.36 9.35 2.00
C GLY A 108 11.03 10.10 2.09
N ILE A 109 10.01 9.54 2.74
CA ILE A 109 8.77 10.25 3.06
C ILE A 109 8.98 11.10 4.30
N GLU A 110 8.47 12.34 4.27
CA GLU A 110 8.38 13.18 5.47
C GLU A 110 7.20 12.70 6.34
N PRO A 111 7.46 12.17 7.55
CA PRO A 111 6.40 11.61 8.37
C PRO A 111 5.47 12.68 8.94
N MET A 112 4.16 12.46 8.89
CA MET A 112 3.20 13.22 9.67
C MET A 112 3.12 12.63 11.08
N ALA A 113 3.02 13.50 12.09
CA ALA A 113 2.86 13.07 13.47
C ALA A 113 1.40 12.66 13.75
N ILE A 114 1.21 11.61 14.55
CA ILE A 114 -0.09 11.25 15.10
C ILE A 114 -0.54 12.34 16.09
N ASN A 115 -1.76 12.83 15.91
CA ASN A 115 -2.35 13.86 16.77
C ASN A 115 -3.22 13.19 17.86
N GLY A 116 -2.72 13.21 19.10
CA GLY A 116 -3.47 12.76 20.28
C GLY A 116 -3.27 11.28 20.66
N GLY A 117 -3.86 10.91 21.81
CA GLY A 117 -3.78 9.57 22.36
C GLY A 117 -2.39 9.15 22.84
N ALA A 118 -2.23 7.86 23.07
CA ALA A 118 -0.97 7.26 23.55
C ALA A 118 0.18 7.37 22.53
N TYR A 119 -0.14 7.59 21.27
CA TYR A 119 0.82 7.65 20.16
C TYR A 119 1.15 9.08 19.71
N GLN A 120 0.71 10.09 20.45
CA GLN A 120 0.94 11.49 20.11
C GLN A 120 2.42 11.77 19.79
N GLY A 121 2.67 12.43 18.66
CA GLY A 121 4.01 12.76 18.19
C GLY A 121 4.79 11.63 17.54
N LYS A 122 4.28 10.39 17.57
CA LYS A 122 4.86 9.28 16.79
C LYS A 122 4.52 9.43 15.31
N PRO A 123 5.34 8.89 14.39
CA PRO A 123 5.00 8.90 12.97
C PRO A 123 3.70 8.15 12.71
N ASN A 124 2.80 8.77 11.92
CA ASN A 124 1.61 8.09 11.40
C ASN A 124 2.05 7.11 10.31
N PRO A 125 1.73 5.81 10.43
CA PRO A 125 2.22 4.80 9.50
C PRO A 125 1.53 4.79 8.14
N HIS A 126 0.34 5.38 8.00
CA HIS A 126 -0.55 5.24 6.84
C HIS A 126 -0.11 6.10 5.62
N ALA A 127 1.20 6.17 5.38
CA ALA A 127 1.77 7.02 4.33
C ALA A 127 1.35 6.59 2.91
N TRP A 128 0.98 5.32 2.70
CA TRP A 128 0.45 4.81 1.43
C TRP A 128 -0.90 5.42 1.04
N MET A 129 -1.63 6.04 1.98
CA MET A 129 -2.89 6.72 1.69
C MET A 129 -2.68 8.04 0.93
N SER A 130 -1.47 8.59 0.92
CA SER A 130 -1.09 9.69 0.04
C SER A 130 -0.74 9.15 -1.34
N PRO A 131 -1.45 9.54 -2.41
CA PRO A 131 -1.06 9.21 -3.77
C PRO A 131 0.34 9.73 -4.15
N ASP A 132 0.75 10.86 -3.60
CA ASP A 132 2.06 11.45 -3.87
C ASP A 132 3.16 10.63 -3.17
N ASN A 133 2.95 10.17 -1.93
CA ASN A 133 3.86 9.25 -1.25
C ASN A 133 3.91 7.87 -1.93
N ALA A 134 2.79 7.39 -2.49
CA ALA A 134 2.77 6.11 -3.19
C ALA A 134 3.78 6.02 -4.33
N LEU A 135 4.13 7.16 -4.95
CA LEU A 135 5.18 7.22 -5.98
C LEU A 135 6.56 6.93 -5.40
N ILE A 136 6.81 7.34 -4.14
CA ILE A 136 8.04 7.04 -3.40
C ILE A 136 8.08 5.53 -3.08
N TYR A 137 6.96 4.94 -2.63
CA TYR A 137 6.84 3.49 -2.44
C TYR A 137 7.21 2.72 -3.72
N VAL A 138 6.60 3.10 -4.85
CA VAL A 138 6.86 2.48 -6.16
C VAL A 138 8.34 2.56 -6.53
N GLU A 139 8.98 3.71 -6.31
CA GLU A 139 10.40 3.89 -6.62
C GLU A 139 11.31 3.08 -5.68
N ASN A 140 10.99 2.99 -4.38
CA ASN A 140 11.75 2.17 -3.43
C ASN A 140 11.59 0.67 -3.73
N ILE A 141 10.39 0.22 -4.10
CA ILE A 141 10.14 -1.15 -4.57
C ILE A 141 10.98 -1.43 -5.83
N ARG A 142 10.97 -0.53 -6.82
CA ARG A 142 11.79 -0.65 -8.04
C ARG A 142 13.26 -0.81 -7.73
N LYS A 143 13.80 0.04 -6.84
CA LYS A 143 15.21 -0.03 -6.42
C LYS A 143 15.53 -1.35 -5.74
N GLY A 144 14.65 -1.82 -4.84
CA GLY A 144 14.81 -3.09 -4.15
C GLY A 144 14.86 -4.26 -5.13
N LEU A 145 13.92 -4.32 -6.07
CA LEU A 145 13.87 -5.36 -7.11
C LEU A 145 15.11 -5.32 -8.00
N ALA A 146 15.50 -4.15 -8.51
CA ALA A 146 16.69 -4.00 -9.35
C ALA A 146 18.00 -4.35 -8.60
N GLY A 147 18.02 -4.19 -7.26
CA GLY A 147 19.16 -4.56 -6.42
C GLY A 147 19.38 -6.06 -6.33
N ILE A 148 18.32 -6.86 -6.27
CA ILE A 148 18.40 -8.33 -6.20
C ILE A 148 18.39 -9.01 -7.58
N ASP A 149 17.87 -8.32 -8.60
CA ASP A 149 17.73 -8.83 -9.97
C ASP A 149 18.07 -7.74 -10.99
N PRO A 150 19.36 -7.40 -11.15
CA PRO A 150 19.81 -6.39 -12.11
C PRO A 150 19.50 -6.71 -13.57
N ALA A 151 19.33 -8.00 -13.91
CA ALA A 151 19.03 -8.43 -15.27
C ALA A 151 17.68 -7.91 -15.79
N HIS A 152 16.72 -7.68 -14.89
CA HIS A 152 15.38 -7.16 -15.22
C HIS A 152 15.18 -5.70 -14.80
N ALA A 153 16.24 -4.95 -14.46
CA ALA A 153 16.16 -3.57 -13.97
C ALA A 153 15.36 -2.63 -14.90
N GLU A 154 15.51 -2.78 -16.22
CA GLU A 154 14.79 -1.99 -17.22
C GLU A 154 13.28 -2.31 -17.24
N ILE A 155 12.90 -3.55 -17.02
CA ILE A 155 11.49 -3.97 -16.89
C ILE A 155 10.88 -3.32 -15.66
N TYR A 156 11.56 -3.39 -14.52
CA TYR A 156 11.11 -2.76 -13.28
C TYR A 156 10.97 -1.24 -13.43
N ALA A 157 11.91 -0.59 -14.13
CA ALA A 157 11.85 0.85 -14.38
C ALA A 157 10.64 1.23 -15.27
N ALA A 158 10.42 0.51 -16.36
CA ALA A 158 9.28 0.74 -17.25
C ALA A 158 7.94 0.53 -16.52
N ASN A 159 7.82 -0.55 -15.76
CA ASN A 159 6.62 -0.88 -15.00
C ASN A 159 6.35 0.14 -13.89
N ALA A 160 7.37 0.54 -13.12
CA ALA A 160 7.25 1.55 -12.06
C ALA A 160 6.78 2.90 -12.63
N LYS A 161 7.31 3.32 -13.78
CA LYS A 161 6.85 4.52 -14.47
C LYS A 161 5.37 4.40 -14.86
N ALA A 162 5.01 3.33 -15.56
CA ALA A 162 3.64 3.11 -16.02
C ALA A 162 2.64 3.04 -14.86
N TYR A 163 3.02 2.39 -13.74
CA TYR A 163 2.19 2.29 -12.56
C TYR A 163 2.04 3.64 -11.84
N SER A 164 3.11 4.42 -11.72
CA SER A 164 3.08 5.79 -11.19
C SER A 164 2.14 6.70 -12.00
N ASP A 165 2.17 6.58 -13.33
CA ASP A 165 1.27 7.34 -14.20
C ASP A 165 -0.20 6.93 -13.99
N LYS A 166 -0.49 5.63 -13.78
CA LYS A 166 -1.84 5.13 -13.42
C LYS A 166 -2.31 5.67 -12.06
N ILE A 167 -1.44 5.71 -11.04
CA ILE A 167 -1.78 6.28 -9.73
C ILE A 167 -2.22 7.74 -9.89
N ARG A 168 -1.43 8.56 -10.58
CA ARG A 168 -1.77 9.97 -10.83
C ARG A 168 -3.09 10.12 -11.57
N ALA A 169 -3.29 9.36 -12.65
CA ALA A 169 -4.51 9.40 -13.46
C ALA A 169 -5.76 8.99 -12.68
N THR A 170 -5.62 8.02 -11.75
CA THR A 170 -6.72 7.52 -10.92
C THR A 170 -7.23 8.59 -9.95
N VAL A 171 -6.34 9.37 -9.35
CA VAL A 171 -6.72 10.29 -8.26
C VAL A 171 -6.98 11.73 -8.74
N GLN A 172 -6.44 12.13 -9.88
CA GLN A 172 -6.54 13.52 -10.34
C GLN A 172 -7.99 14.03 -10.46
N PRO A 173 -8.94 13.30 -11.08
CA PRO A 173 -10.33 13.76 -11.19
C PRO A 173 -10.99 13.96 -9.81
N ILE A 174 -10.65 13.11 -8.83
CA ILE A 174 -11.22 13.19 -7.47
C ILE A 174 -10.59 14.35 -6.70
N ARG A 175 -9.29 14.59 -6.90
CA ARG A 175 -8.60 15.75 -6.32
C ARG A 175 -9.23 17.06 -6.83
N ASP A 176 -9.53 17.13 -8.11
CA ASP A 176 -10.17 18.29 -8.73
C ASP A 176 -11.60 18.48 -8.16
N GLU A 177 -12.38 17.41 -8.02
CA GLU A 177 -13.72 17.43 -7.41
C GLU A 177 -13.67 17.93 -5.96
N LEU A 178 -12.79 17.36 -5.12
CA LEU A 178 -12.67 17.74 -3.72
C LEU A 178 -12.15 19.17 -3.54
N SER A 179 -11.24 19.63 -4.41
CA SER A 179 -10.73 20.99 -4.37
C SER A 179 -11.78 22.06 -4.78
N ALA A 180 -12.81 21.66 -5.50
CA ALA A 180 -13.91 22.52 -5.87
C ALA A 180 -14.95 22.72 -4.74
N LEU A 181 -14.92 21.88 -3.69
CA LEU A 181 -15.81 22.01 -2.56
C LEU A 181 -15.53 23.30 -1.77
N PRO A 182 -16.55 23.94 -1.17
CA PRO A 182 -16.35 25.02 -0.21
C PRO A 182 -15.51 24.57 0.98
N GLU A 183 -14.69 25.47 1.54
CA GLU A 183 -13.76 25.12 2.63
C GLU A 183 -14.45 24.56 3.88
N ASN A 184 -15.64 25.05 4.19
CA ASN A 184 -16.45 24.56 5.31
C ASN A 184 -17.02 23.15 5.11
N LYS A 185 -17.04 22.62 3.89
CA LYS A 185 -17.43 21.24 3.57
C LYS A 185 -16.25 20.28 3.52
N ARG A 186 -14.99 20.73 3.63
CA ARG A 186 -13.80 19.92 3.49
C ARG A 186 -13.39 19.22 4.79
N TRP A 187 -14.33 18.62 5.51
CA TRP A 187 -14.07 17.86 6.72
C TRP A 187 -14.19 16.37 6.48
N LEU A 188 -13.09 15.66 6.67
CA LEU A 188 -13.04 14.19 6.64
C LEU A 188 -13.10 13.67 8.07
N VAL A 189 -14.24 13.10 8.46
CA VAL A 189 -14.44 12.51 9.79
C VAL A 189 -14.46 10.99 9.66
N THR A 190 -13.58 10.31 10.39
CA THR A 190 -13.34 8.85 10.30
C THR A 190 -13.30 8.21 11.68
N SER A 191 -13.30 6.88 11.75
CA SER A 191 -13.09 6.23 13.04
C SER A 191 -11.63 6.33 13.46
N GLU A 192 -10.70 6.04 12.55
CA GLU A 192 -9.26 6.10 12.78
C GLU A 192 -8.59 7.30 12.11
N GLY A 193 -7.51 7.81 12.70
CA GLY A 193 -6.62 8.81 12.13
C GLY A 193 -5.68 8.26 11.04
N ALA A 194 -6.23 7.45 10.14
CA ALA A 194 -5.47 6.76 9.09
C ALA A 194 -5.37 7.56 7.78
N PHE A 195 -6.07 8.67 7.67
CA PHE A 195 -6.21 9.42 6.42
C PHE A 195 -5.44 10.74 6.41
N SER A 196 -4.59 11.02 7.40
CA SER A 196 -3.89 12.30 7.54
C SER A 196 -3.12 12.71 6.29
N TYR A 197 -2.41 11.76 5.66
CA TYR A 197 -1.66 12.02 4.42
C TYR A 197 -2.59 12.27 3.22
N LEU A 198 -3.68 11.51 3.10
CA LEU A 198 -4.70 11.73 2.06
C LEU A 198 -5.40 13.08 2.26
N ALA A 199 -5.78 13.39 3.49
CA ALA A 199 -6.42 14.66 3.82
C ALA A 199 -5.53 15.86 3.47
N ARG A 200 -4.24 15.79 3.79
CA ARG A 200 -3.25 16.78 3.38
C ARG A 200 -3.23 16.97 1.86
N ASP A 201 -3.11 15.88 1.11
CA ASP A 201 -2.95 15.92 -0.34
C ASP A 201 -4.21 16.41 -1.07
N PHE A 202 -5.38 16.23 -0.45
CA PHE A 202 -6.67 16.63 -1.01
C PHE A 202 -7.23 17.92 -0.40
N GLY A 203 -6.47 18.57 0.50
CA GLY A 203 -6.87 19.83 1.14
C GLY A 203 -8.08 19.67 2.07
N LEU A 204 -8.21 18.50 2.72
CA LEU A 204 -9.26 18.19 3.70
C LEU A 204 -8.76 18.44 5.12
N LYS A 205 -9.68 18.78 6.02
CA LYS A 205 -9.46 18.84 7.48
C LYS A 205 -9.86 17.49 8.07
N GLU A 206 -8.96 16.86 8.80
CA GLU A 206 -9.21 15.54 9.36
C GLU A 206 -9.74 15.61 10.79
N LEU A 207 -10.70 14.75 11.11
CA LEU A 207 -11.20 14.46 12.45
C LEU A 207 -11.38 12.95 12.60
N PHE A 208 -11.05 12.37 13.77
CA PHE A 208 -11.18 10.94 13.98
C PHE A 208 -11.58 10.57 15.41
N LEU A 209 -12.24 9.44 15.58
CA LEU A 209 -12.69 8.96 16.89
C LEU A 209 -11.53 8.45 17.75
N TRP A 210 -10.51 7.86 17.11
CA TRP A 210 -9.25 7.43 17.75
C TRP A 210 -8.07 7.53 16.78
N PRO A 211 -6.84 7.71 17.31
CA PRO A 211 -5.70 8.04 16.46
C PRO A 211 -5.13 6.86 15.64
N VAL A 212 -5.13 5.65 16.19
CA VAL A 212 -4.59 4.43 15.53
C VAL A 212 -5.30 3.20 16.08
N ASN A 213 -5.52 2.16 15.27
CA ASN A 213 -6.17 0.90 15.64
C ASN A 213 -5.36 -0.01 16.58
N ALA A 214 -4.21 0.45 17.12
CA ALA A 214 -3.30 -0.40 17.85
C ALA A 214 -3.86 -0.98 19.16
N ASP A 215 -4.69 -0.24 19.93
CA ASP A 215 -5.03 -0.63 21.30
C ASP A 215 -6.52 -0.53 21.69
N SER A 216 -7.32 0.33 21.05
CA SER A 216 -8.72 0.50 21.45
C SER A 216 -9.55 1.32 20.45
N GLN A 217 -10.83 1.07 20.43
CA GLN A 217 -11.82 1.79 19.62
C GLN A 217 -12.24 3.14 20.24
N GLY A 218 -11.28 3.93 20.70
CA GLY A 218 -11.51 5.24 21.27
C GLY A 218 -12.12 5.22 22.69
N THR A 219 -11.86 6.28 23.44
CA THR A 219 -12.49 6.51 24.74
C THR A 219 -13.79 7.29 24.58
N PRO A 220 -14.72 7.21 25.55
CA PRO A 220 -15.94 8.05 25.54
C PRO A 220 -15.64 9.55 25.46
N GLN A 221 -14.50 9.98 26.00
CA GLN A 221 -14.07 11.38 25.93
C GLN A 221 -13.65 11.79 24.51
N GLN A 222 -12.91 10.93 23.81
CA GLN A 222 -12.52 11.17 22.42
C GLN A 222 -13.75 11.25 21.51
N VAL A 223 -14.66 10.27 21.63
CA VAL A 223 -15.91 10.26 20.85
C VAL A 223 -16.74 11.52 21.12
N ARG A 224 -16.87 11.95 22.38
CA ARG A 224 -17.56 13.20 22.73
C ARG A 224 -16.91 14.41 22.09
N GLY A 225 -15.58 14.52 22.11
CA GLY A 225 -14.85 15.61 21.50
C GLY A 225 -15.14 15.72 19.98
N VAL A 226 -15.24 14.58 19.29
CA VAL A 226 -15.61 14.55 17.87
C VAL A 226 -17.06 15.00 17.66
N ILE A 227 -18.01 14.53 18.49
CA ILE A 227 -19.41 14.97 18.43
C ILE A 227 -19.53 16.49 18.59
N ASP A 228 -18.82 17.06 19.57
CA ASP A 228 -18.84 18.49 19.83
C ASP A 228 -18.24 19.27 18.65
N ALA A 229 -17.11 18.85 18.10
CA ALA A 229 -16.50 19.47 16.93
C ALA A 229 -17.38 19.35 15.68
N MET A 230 -18.04 18.21 15.46
CA MET A 230 -18.96 18.04 14.32
C MET A 230 -20.14 19.02 14.42
N ARG A 231 -20.68 19.25 15.61
CA ARG A 231 -21.74 20.22 15.85
C ARG A 231 -21.26 21.68 15.65
N GLU A 232 -20.09 22.01 16.22
CA GLU A 232 -19.48 23.34 16.13
C GLU A 232 -19.23 23.76 14.67
N HIS A 233 -18.70 22.82 13.87
CA HIS A 233 -18.34 23.09 12.47
C HIS A 233 -19.45 22.70 11.48
N ASN A 234 -20.62 22.26 11.96
CA ASN A 234 -21.75 21.82 11.13
C ASN A 234 -21.35 20.73 10.12
N ILE A 235 -20.60 19.72 10.58
CA ILE A 235 -20.11 18.62 9.73
C ILE A 235 -21.24 17.61 9.51
N GLN A 236 -21.53 17.31 8.23
CA GLN A 236 -22.73 16.58 7.83
C GLN A 236 -22.48 15.09 7.56
N VAL A 237 -21.22 14.60 7.60
CA VAL A 237 -20.91 13.22 7.26
C VAL A 237 -19.76 12.68 8.09
N ILE A 238 -19.84 11.38 8.43
CA ILE A 238 -18.79 10.58 9.07
C ILE A 238 -18.66 9.23 8.39
N PHE A 239 -17.46 8.69 8.31
CA PHE A 239 -17.13 7.41 7.69
C PHE A 239 -16.55 6.43 8.70
N SER A 240 -16.44 5.16 8.34
CA SER A 240 -15.65 4.16 9.07
C SER A 240 -14.74 3.39 8.14
N GLU A 241 -13.75 2.68 8.68
CA GLU A 241 -12.82 1.85 7.93
C GLU A 241 -13.31 0.41 7.80
N SER A 242 -12.79 -0.31 6.78
CA SER A 242 -13.19 -1.69 6.49
C SER A 242 -12.67 -2.72 7.51
N THR A 243 -11.63 -2.38 8.28
CA THR A 243 -10.96 -3.26 9.26
C THR A 243 -11.51 -3.13 10.68
N VAL A 244 -12.46 -2.21 10.91
CA VAL A 244 -13.09 -1.97 12.21
C VAL A 244 -14.62 -1.99 12.14
N SER A 245 -15.29 -2.10 13.31
CA SER A 245 -16.76 -1.98 13.37
C SER A 245 -17.21 -0.57 12.97
N ALA A 246 -18.24 -0.49 12.15
CA ALA A 246 -18.89 0.78 11.79
C ALA A 246 -19.80 1.35 12.91
N ASP A 247 -20.05 0.60 13.98
CA ASP A 247 -21.02 0.99 15.03
C ASP A 247 -20.67 2.31 15.71
N PRO A 248 -19.41 2.60 16.11
CA PRO A 248 -19.05 3.89 16.69
C PRO A 248 -19.35 5.07 15.75
N ALA A 249 -18.99 4.95 14.46
CA ALA A 249 -19.26 6.02 13.48
C ALA A 249 -20.77 6.20 13.24
N ARG A 250 -21.53 5.11 13.16
CA ARG A 250 -23.01 5.16 13.03
C ARG A 250 -23.68 5.77 14.24
N GLN A 251 -23.16 5.51 15.45
CA GLN A 251 -23.67 6.13 16.67
C GLN A 251 -23.41 7.63 16.64
N VAL A 252 -22.20 8.07 16.31
CA VAL A 252 -21.85 9.50 16.19
C VAL A 252 -22.73 10.18 15.12
N ALA A 253 -22.93 9.56 13.97
CA ALA A 253 -23.85 10.06 12.94
C ALA A 253 -25.25 10.29 13.52
N LYS A 254 -25.81 9.32 14.24
CA LYS A 254 -27.13 9.43 14.89
C LYS A 254 -27.20 10.54 15.93
N GLU A 255 -26.16 10.73 16.76
CA GLU A 255 -26.11 11.72 17.82
C GLU A 255 -25.92 13.15 17.30
N THR A 256 -25.26 13.31 16.15
CA THR A 256 -25.00 14.62 15.52
C THR A 256 -26.06 15.00 14.50
N GLY A 257 -26.85 14.05 14.01
CA GLY A 257 -27.75 14.21 12.86
C GLY A 257 -27.04 14.16 11.50
N ALA A 258 -25.74 13.84 11.50
CA ALA A 258 -24.95 13.67 10.28
C ALA A 258 -25.29 12.37 9.56
N ALA A 259 -24.97 12.29 8.27
CA ALA A 259 -25.07 11.05 7.49
C ALA A 259 -23.89 10.11 7.81
N TYR A 260 -24.14 8.80 7.78
CA TYR A 260 -23.06 7.81 7.67
C TYR A 260 -22.69 7.67 6.19
N GLY A 261 -21.49 8.13 5.82
CA GLY A 261 -21.01 8.20 4.44
C GLY A 261 -20.57 6.86 3.84
N GLY A 262 -20.40 5.84 4.67
CA GLY A 262 -20.00 4.51 4.23
C GLY A 262 -18.64 4.06 4.73
N ILE A 263 -18.14 2.98 4.10
CA ILE A 263 -16.87 2.33 4.45
C ILE A 263 -15.75 2.88 3.56
N LEU A 264 -14.64 3.23 4.17
CA LEU A 264 -13.37 3.58 3.53
C LEU A 264 -12.39 2.39 3.68
N TYR A 265 -11.57 2.18 2.67
CA TYR A 265 -10.55 1.13 2.70
C TYR A 265 -9.17 1.76 2.93
N VAL A 266 -8.39 1.22 3.87
CA VAL A 266 -7.10 1.79 4.26
C VAL A 266 -6.03 0.72 4.48
N ASP A 267 -6.24 -0.26 5.37
CA ASP A 267 -5.20 -1.16 5.87
C ASP A 267 -5.01 -2.41 5.03
N SER A 268 -6.01 -2.79 4.25
CA SER A 268 -5.98 -4.03 3.50
C SER A 268 -6.75 -3.92 2.19
N LEU A 269 -6.29 -4.68 1.20
CA LEU A 269 -7.08 -4.96 0.01
C LEU A 269 -8.15 -6.01 0.31
N SER A 270 -9.18 -6.06 -0.52
CA SER A 270 -10.18 -7.13 -0.51
C SER A 270 -9.69 -8.37 -1.26
N GLU A 271 -10.46 -9.45 -1.18
CA GLU A 271 -10.33 -10.59 -2.10
C GLU A 271 -10.58 -10.12 -3.54
N SER A 272 -10.22 -10.97 -4.52
CA SER A 272 -10.25 -10.62 -5.94
C SER A 272 -11.64 -10.27 -6.49
N ASP A 273 -12.70 -10.78 -5.87
CA ASP A 273 -14.12 -10.50 -6.17
C ASP A 273 -14.72 -9.39 -5.30
N GLY A 274 -13.92 -8.82 -4.40
CA GLY A 274 -14.36 -7.75 -3.50
C GLY A 274 -14.20 -6.34 -4.11
N PRO A 275 -14.55 -5.29 -3.33
CA PRO A 275 -14.63 -3.92 -3.84
C PRO A 275 -13.28 -3.26 -4.14
N VAL A 276 -12.20 -3.68 -3.48
CA VAL A 276 -10.87 -3.07 -3.62
C VAL A 276 -9.76 -4.14 -3.75
N PRO A 277 -9.78 -4.94 -4.84
CA PRO A 277 -8.79 -6.00 -5.04
C PRO A 277 -7.38 -5.47 -5.36
N THR A 278 -7.25 -4.20 -5.76
CA THR A 278 -5.98 -3.54 -6.08
C THR A 278 -5.81 -2.23 -5.32
N TYR A 279 -4.58 -1.75 -5.22
CA TYR A 279 -4.30 -0.45 -4.62
C TYR A 279 -4.94 0.71 -5.41
N LEU A 280 -5.00 0.62 -6.73
CA LEU A 280 -5.71 1.61 -7.54
C LEU A 280 -7.21 1.64 -7.24
N ASP A 281 -7.82 0.46 -7.03
CA ASP A 281 -9.22 0.38 -6.60
C ASP A 281 -9.41 0.95 -5.20
N LEU A 282 -8.48 0.66 -4.27
CA LEU A 282 -8.52 1.24 -2.92
C LEU A 282 -8.51 2.77 -2.98
N LEU A 283 -7.58 3.37 -3.71
CA LEU A 283 -7.51 4.82 -3.88
C LEU A 283 -8.79 5.37 -4.51
N ARG A 284 -9.25 4.77 -5.61
CA ARG A 284 -10.43 5.19 -6.34
C ARG A 284 -11.70 5.08 -5.51
N VAL A 285 -11.95 3.92 -4.91
CA VAL A 285 -13.19 3.66 -4.15
C VAL A 285 -13.23 4.53 -2.89
N THR A 286 -12.14 4.57 -2.12
CA THR A 286 -12.06 5.36 -0.89
C THR A 286 -12.23 6.85 -1.20
N SER A 287 -11.46 7.40 -2.14
CA SER A 287 -11.53 8.82 -2.45
C SER A 287 -12.87 9.23 -3.08
N SER A 288 -13.47 8.38 -3.94
CA SER A 288 -14.80 8.65 -4.51
C SER A 288 -15.91 8.56 -3.44
N THR A 289 -15.78 7.66 -2.46
CA THR A 289 -16.72 7.57 -1.34
C THR A 289 -16.67 8.84 -0.49
N ILE A 290 -15.46 9.36 -0.22
CA ILE A 290 -15.25 10.65 0.47
C ILE A 290 -15.89 11.78 -0.33
N ALA A 291 -15.56 11.93 -1.61
CA ALA A 291 -16.07 12.98 -2.47
C ALA A 291 -17.61 13.00 -2.52
N LYS A 292 -18.23 11.83 -2.72
CA LYS A 292 -19.68 11.67 -2.71
C LYS A 292 -20.31 12.10 -1.36
N GLY A 293 -19.72 11.69 -0.24
CA GLY A 293 -20.24 12.05 1.08
C GLY A 293 -20.11 13.53 1.38
N LEU A 294 -19.02 14.17 0.96
CA LEU A 294 -18.80 15.62 1.18
C LEU A 294 -19.61 16.51 0.24
N SER A 295 -20.06 16.00 -0.91
CA SER A 295 -20.86 16.71 -1.91
C SER A 295 -22.38 16.65 -1.63
N SER A 296 -22.81 15.81 -0.68
CA SER A 296 -24.23 15.54 -0.36
C SER A 296 -24.92 16.64 0.46
#